data_98ed22a0aa25f59181c5c9ee3314cbd6
#
_entry.id   98ed22a0aa25f59181c5c9ee3314cbd6
#
_cell.length_a   1.000
_cell.length_b   1.000
_cell.length_c   1.000
_cell.angle_alpha   90.00
_cell.angle_beta   90.00
_cell.angle_gamma   90.00
#
_symmetry.space_group_name_H-M   'P 1'
#
loop_
_entity.id
_entity.type
_entity.pdbx_description
1 polymer ?
#
loop_
_entity_poly.entity_id
_entity_poly.type
_entity_poly.pdbx_seq_one_letter_code
_entity_poly.pdbx_strand_id
1 'polypeptide(L)'
;MMFWPGFTGQFMKYLPITIFFVLSASLFYSLIVIPVLGAYFGQKESALNNDDGHTSIFVKLTDWYGKYIKRFVRNPIETVTAVVSVLLIIIMSYSISGMGTIYFAIVDPIQANVTIKARGNFSALETKEIIEQVEERFMEVEGIKNVYLRSGSNWWESGSDRVGGGFIETLEPSQTKISGFEIMDRLKESTNDLPGITVEIEADEGGPSFDSPIELDIFGDTEEQVNEAVTKIENYMRNSMIGLNNIFSSKAYPSVEWSVEVDKQKAAQLGVSVSDVGALVQMLTSGFKVGEYRPDDAKDEVEIRARFPDSDRTITGIRDLNVVTRQGTVPVSSFVQVVPKENRQTVNRKNGKYFQE
;
A
#
# COMPACT_ATOMS: atom_id res chain seq x y z
N MET A 1 11.55 15.42 15.69
CA MET A 1 11.85 14.27 14.83
C MET A 1 12.42 13.06 15.63
N MET A 2 13.49 13.24 16.41
CA MET A 2 14.18 12.13 17.10
C MET A 2 13.32 11.37 18.13
N PHE A 3 12.28 11.98 18.67
CA PHE A 3 11.39 11.43 19.71
C PHE A 3 9.96 11.19 19.21
N TRP A 4 9.75 11.13 17.93
CA TRP A 4 8.42 10.85 17.39
C TRP A 4 8.06 9.39 17.50
N PRO A 5 6.81 9.09 17.88
CA PRO A 5 6.31 7.72 17.89
C PRO A 5 6.00 7.24 16.45
N GLY A 6 5.89 5.92 16.31
CA GLY A 6 5.44 5.29 15.08
C GLY A 6 6.51 5.15 14.00
N PHE A 7 6.07 4.73 12.82
CA PHE A 7 6.93 4.46 11.66
C PHE A 7 7.66 5.71 11.17
N THR A 8 6.95 6.86 11.11
CA THR A 8 7.51 8.15 10.74
C THR A 8 8.69 8.54 11.61
N GLY A 9 8.57 8.34 12.93
CA GLY A 9 9.65 8.60 13.86
C GLY A 9 10.84 7.68 13.66
N GLN A 10 10.61 6.40 13.34
CA GLN A 10 11.68 5.45 13.05
C GLN A 10 12.45 5.82 11.79
N PHE A 11 11.77 6.25 10.75
CA PHE A 11 12.38 6.69 9.50
C PHE A 11 13.15 8.01 9.66
N MET A 12 12.51 8.99 10.31
CA MET A 12 13.05 10.36 10.39
C MET A 12 14.13 10.57 11.46
N LYS A 13 14.31 9.66 12.43
CA LYS A 13 15.29 9.82 13.51
C LYS A 13 16.75 9.86 13.05
N TYR A 14 17.07 9.18 11.95
CA TYR A 14 18.44 9.09 11.46
C TYR A 14 18.98 10.41 10.92
N LEU A 15 18.11 11.25 10.35
CA LEU A 15 18.50 12.55 9.81
C LEU A 15 19.02 13.50 10.91
N PRO A 16 18.28 13.77 12.02
CA PRO A 16 18.82 14.60 13.11
C PRO A 16 20.05 14.01 13.78
N ILE A 17 20.12 12.69 13.92
CA ILE A 17 21.27 12.00 14.48
C ILE A 17 22.52 12.25 13.62
N THR A 18 22.40 12.06 12.31
CA THR A 18 23.49 12.30 11.38
C THR A 18 23.96 13.76 11.39
N ILE A 19 23.01 14.71 11.37
CA ILE A 19 23.32 16.14 11.45
C ILE A 19 24.05 16.46 12.77
N PHE A 20 23.60 15.91 13.89
CA PHE A 20 24.26 16.11 15.18
C PHE A 20 25.71 15.64 15.17
N PHE A 21 25.99 14.45 14.67
CA PHE A 21 27.35 13.93 14.58
C PHE A 21 28.23 14.73 13.61
N VAL A 22 27.70 15.11 12.44
CA VAL A 22 28.43 15.91 11.45
C VAL A 22 28.78 17.29 12.02
N LEU A 23 27.80 17.98 12.63
CA LEU A 23 28.04 19.28 13.23
C LEU A 23 29.02 19.19 14.42
N SER A 24 28.92 18.17 15.25
CA SER A 24 29.85 17.95 16.37
C SER A 24 31.26 17.70 15.87
N ALA A 25 31.44 16.86 14.85
CA ALA A 25 32.73 16.61 14.23
C ALA A 25 33.31 17.88 13.57
N SER A 26 32.46 18.66 12.89
CA SER A 26 32.85 19.95 12.28
C SER A 26 33.29 20.96 13.33
N LEU A 27 32.57 21.05 14.46
CA LEU A 27 32.97 21.93 15.57
C LEU A 27 34.32 21.48 16.14
N PHE A 28 34.51 20.20 16.37
CA PHE A 28 35.77 19.63 16.86
C PHE A 28 36.94 19.95 15.89
N TYR A 29 36.71 19.74 14.61
CA TYR A 29 37.68 20.08 13.56
C TYR A 29 38.02 21.55 13.57
N SER A 30 37.03 22.43 13.64
CA SER A 30 37.19 23.87 13.67
C SER A 30 37.98 24.40 14.89
N LEU A 31 37.72 23.81 16.07
CA LEU A 31 38.35 24.24 17.31
C LEU A 31 39.77 23.70 17.50
N ILE A 32 40.08 22.54 16.99
CA ILE A 32 41.39 21.88 17.21
C ILE A 32 42.24 21.90 15.97
N VAL A 33 41.74 21.44 14.83
CA VAL A 33 42.57 21.22 13.63
C VAL A 33 42.89 22.55 12.94
N ILE A 34 41.93 23.43 12.78
CA ILE A 34 42.14 24.73 12.08
C ILE A 34 43.16 25.58 12.80
N PRO A 35 43.13 25.82 14.14
CA PRO A 35 44.13 26.60 14.82
C PRO A 35 45.53 26.02 14.74
N VAL A 36 45.64 24.65 14.85
CA VAL A 36 46.93 23.96 14.73
C VAL A 36 47.53 24.11 13.33
N LEU A 37 46.73 23.89 12.30
CA LEU A 37 47.13 24.11 10.92
C LEU A 37 47.49 25.57 10.65
N GLY A 38 46.69 26.50 11.18
CA GLY A 38 46.96 27.93 11.07
C GLY A 38 48.26 28.33 11.75
N ALA A 39 48.59 27.76 12.89
CA ALA A 39 49.90 27.99 13.57
C ALA A 39 51.05 27.35 12.83
N TYR A 40 50.86 26.23 12.14
CA TYR A 40 51.93 25.52 11.42
C TYR A 40 52.17 26.12 10.04
N PHE A 41 51.15 26.49 9.29
CA PHE A 41 51.27 27.01 7.93
C PHE A 41 51.12 28.53 7.86
N GLY A 42 50.70 29.19 8.93
CA GLY A 42 50.54 30.63 9.00
C GLY A 42 51.90 31.32 8.90
N GLN A 43 52.05 32.27 7.97
CA GLN A 43 53.24 33.10 7.88
C GLN A 43 53.36 33.97 9.13
N LYS A 44 54.58 34.00 9.70
CA LYS A 44 54.91 34.95 10.76
C LYS A 44 54.62 36.36 10.27
N GLU A 45 53.82 37.12 11.01
CA GLU A 45 53.47 38.49 10.81
C GLU A 45 54.72 39.42 10.95
N SER A 46 55.62 39.38 9.96
CA SER A 46 56.82 40.20 9.91
C SER A 46 56.85 41.21 8.77
N ALA A 47 55.73 41.40 8.04
CA ALA A 47 55.75 42.17 6.83
C ALA A 47 54.57 43.20 6.69
N LEU A 48 53.85 43.50 7.73
CA LEU A 48 52.75 44.51 7.64
C LEU A 48 53.07 45.81 8.35
N ASN A 49 54.35 46.20 8.33
CA ASN A 49 54.73 47.58 8.56
C ASN A 49 55.16 48.26 7.25
N ASN A 50 54.23 48.26 6.26
CA ASN A 50 54.28 49.23 5.17
C ASN A 50 53.00 50.04 5.19
N ASP A 51 53.22 51.26 5.62
CA ASP A 51 52.34 52.39 5.68
C ASP A 51 51.98 52.89 4.24
N ASP A 52 51.14 52.08 3.57
CA ASP A 52 50.51 52.49 2.32
C ASP A 52 48.99 52.53 2.56
N GLY A 53 48.50 53.78 2.57
CA GLY A 53 47.17 54.30 2.89
C GLY A 53 45.91 53.64 2.26
N HIS A 54 45.92 52.35 2.05
CA HIS A 54 44.73 51.60 1.69
C HIS A 54 44.08 50.99 2.92
N THR A 55 43.20 51.77 3.57
CA THR A 55 42.23 51.19 4.53
C THR A 55 41.33 50.24 3.79
N SER A 56 41.84 49.03 3.59
CA SER A 56 41.10 47.96 2.97
C SER A 56 39.83 47.72 3.77
N ILE A 57 38.71 47.55 3.10
CA ILE A 57 37.41 47.17 3.68
C ILE A 57 37.60 46.00 4.64
N PHE A 58 38.55 45.09 4.36
CA PHE A 58 38.91 43.95 5.20
C PHE A 58 39.46 44.35 6.57
N VAL A 59 40.29 45.39 6.67
CA VAL A 59 40.84 45.88 7.97
C VAL A 59 39.70 46.43 8.82
N LYS A 60 38.82 47.28 8.26
CA LYS A 60 37.65 47.80 8.97
C LYS A 60 36.69 46.68 9.42
N LEU A 61 36.50 45.65 8.59
CA LEU A 61 35.66 44.49 8.95
C LEU A 61 36.28 43.67 10.09
N THR A 62 37.60 43.48 10.03
CA THR A 62 38.35 42.74 11.07
C THR A 62 38.34 43.49 12.40
N ASP A 63 38.52 44.82 12.40
CA ASP A 63 38.45 45.64 13.62
C ASP A 63 37.04 45.67 14.21
N TRP A 64 36.03 45.80 13.36
CA TRP A 64 34.64 45.72 13.77
C TRP A 64 34.31 44.35 14.41
N TYR A 65 34.64 43.28 13.74
CA TYR A 65 34.47 41.90 14.22
C TYR A 65 35.24 41.65 15.52
N GLY A 66 36.51 42.05 15.58
CA GLY A 66 37.34 41.90 16.78
C GLY A 66 36.79 42.66 18.00
N LYS A 67 36.18 43.84 17.80
CA LYS A 67 35.54 44.58 18.86
C LYS A 67 34.31 43.88 19.45
N TYR A 68 33.50 43.28 18.60
CA TYR A 68 32.31 42.51 19.05
C TYR A 68 32.71 41.18 19.74
N ILE A 69 33.67 40.45 19.18
CA ILE A 69 34.16 39.22 19.79
C ILE A 69 34.77 39.50 21.18
N LYS A 70 35.61 40.52 21.32
CA LYS A 70 36.15 40.89 22.63
C LYS A 70 35.07 41.17 23.65
N ARG A 71 33.95 41.78 23.26
CA ARG A 71 32.80 42.04 24.13
C ARG A 71 32.11 40.75 24.54
N PHE A 72 31.87 39.83 23.58
CA PHE A 72 31.20 38.56 23.83
C PHE A 72 32.04 37.65 24.72
N VAL A 73 33.34 37.55 24.49
CA VAL A 73 34.25 36.74 25.32
C VAL A 73 34.41 37.36 26.72
N ARG A 74 34.36 38.68 26.87
CA ARG A 74 34.48 39.37 28.16
C ARG A 74 33.27 39.12 29.07
N ASN A 75 32.06 38.98 28.47
CA ASN A 75 30.80 38.76 29.18
C ASN A 75 30.12 37.48 28.72
N PRO A 76 30.67 36.30 29.03
CA PRO A 76 30.15 35.01 28.48
C PRO A 76 28.71 34.71 28.95
N ILE A 77 28.36 35.07 30.20
CA ILE A 77 27.01 34.80 30.71
C ILE A 77 25.97 35.67 29.97
N GLU A 78 26.22 36.96 29.75
CA GLU A 78 25.31 37.84 29.00
C GLU A 78 25.13 37.33 27.56
N THR A 79 26.22 36.88 26.94
CA THR A 79 26.20 36.36 25.57
C THR A 79 25.37 35.09 25.46
N VAL A 80 25.58 34.14 26.35
CA VAL A 80 24.81 32.90 26.38
C VAL A 80 23.32 33.15 26.66
N THR A 81 23.05 34.06 27.64
CA THR A 81 21.67 34.46 27.96
C THR A 81 20.99 35.13 26.76
N ALA A 82 21.68 35.99 26.04
CA ALA A 82 21.13 36.64 24.84
C ALA A 82 20.80 35.61 23.75
N VAL A 83 21.70 34.66 23.46
CA VAL A 83 21.49 33.63 22.46
C VAL A 83 20.31 32.73 22.84
N VAL A 84 20.24 32.31 24.12
CA VAL A 84 19.12 31.49 24.62
C VAL A 84 17.79 32.27 24.56
N SER A 85 17.81 33.56 24.90
CA SER A 85 16.62 34.42 24.82
C SER A 85 16.11 34.55 23.37
N VAL A 86 17.01 34.78 22.43
CA VAL A 86 16.65 34.84 20.99
C VAL A 86 16.07 33.52 20.52
N LEU A 87 16.67 32.39 20.91
CA LEU A 87 16.15 31.05 20.58
C LEU A 87 14.74 30.85 21.15
N LEU A 88 14.51 31.22 22.40
CA LEU A 88 13.19 31.09 23.06
C LEU A 88 12.16 32.02 22.36
N ILE A 89 12.54 33.22 21.96
CA ILE A 89 11.66 34.13 21.22
C ILE A 89 11.27 33.51 19.88
N ILE A 90 12.20 32.90 19.15
CA ILE A 90 11.93 32.25 17.87
C ILE A 90 10.97 31.08 18.07
N ILE A 91 11.22 30.20 19.05
CA ILE A 91 10.36 29.05 19.35
C ILE A 91 8.96 29.54 19.74
N MET A 92 8.87 30.55 20.59
CA MET A 92 7.60 31.11 21.04
C MET A 92 6.82 31.77 19.89
N SER A 93 7.51 32.52 19.04
CA SER A 93 6.92 33.12 17.84
C SER A 93 6.37 32.07 16.88
N TYR A 94 7.13 30.99 16.67
CA TYR A 94 6.68 29.86 15.84
C TYR A 94 5.46 29.16 16.43
N SER A 95 5.47 28.91 17.76
CA SER A 95 4.35 28.26 18.45
C SER A 95 3.06 29.10 18.42
N ILE A 96 3.19 30.44 18.50
CA ILE A 96 2.04 31.35 18.46
C ILE A 96 1.51 31.53 17.04
N SER A 97 2.36 31.40 16.03
CA SER A 97 1.96 31.58 14.62
C SER A 97 0.96 30.53 14.13
N GLY A 98 0.83 29.37 14.82
CA GLY A 98 -0.17 28.33 14.50
C GLY A 98 0.00 27.69 13.11
N MET A 99 1.12 27.89 12.45
CA MET A 99 1.34 27.42 11.06
C MET A 99 1.47 25.92 10.91
N GLY A 100 1.49 25.14 11.99
CA GLY A 100 1.65 23.71 11.91
C GLY A 100 2.98 23.29 11.25
N THR A 101 3.22 21.99 11.23
CA THR A 101 4.41 21.44 10.54
C THR A 101 3.92 20.39 9.54
N ILE A 102 4.10 20.65 8.27
CA ILE A 102 3.84 19.69 7.19
C ILE A 102 5.19 19.10 6.80
N TYR A 103 5.37 17.80 7.02
CA TYR A 103 6.64 17.12 6.75
C TYR A 103 6.76 16.66 5.32
N PHE A 104 5.65 16.20 4.76
CA PHE A 104 5.51 15.88 3.35
C PHE A 104 4.44 16.80 2.79
N ALA A 105 4.81 17.60 1.80
CA ALA A 105 3.82 18.40 1.08
C ALA A 105 2.83 17.41 0.42
N ILE A 106 1.55 17.62 0.64
CA ILE A 106 0.52 16.93 -0.12
C ILE A 106 0.67 17.41 -1.56
N VAL A 107 1.21 16.54 -2.39
CA VAL A 107 1.36 16.80 -3.83
C VAL A 107 0.11 16.25 -4.51
N ASP A 108 -0.36 16.93 -5.52
CA ASP A 108 -1.48 16.46 -6.31
C ASP A 108 -1.14 15.10 -6.93
N PRO A 109 -1.88 14.03 -6.63
CA PRO A 109 -1.50 12.71 -7.04
C PRO A 109 -1.62 12.54 -8.54
N ILE A 110 -0.55 12.04 -9.16
CA ILE A 110 -0.50 11.71 -10.60
C ILE A 110 -0.70 10.21 -10.84
N GLN A 111 -0.74 9.41 -9.78
CA GLN A 111 -0.94 7.97 -9.83
C GLN A 111 -1.85 7.50 -8.70
N ALA A 112 -2.68 6.50 -8.96
CA ALA A 112 -3.51 5.84 -7.96
C ALA A 112 -3.54 4.34 -8.15
N ASN A 113 -3.54 3.61 -7.05
CA ASN A 113 -3.78 2.18 -7.03
C ASN A 113 -5.29 1.91 -7.05
N VAL A 114 -5.69 0.91 -7.81
CA VAL A 114 -7.08 0.48 -7.93
C VAL A 114 -7.22 -0.95 -7.45
N THR A 115 -8.16 -1.17 -6.55
CA THR A 115 -8.57 -2.50 -6.10
C THR A 115 -10.04 -2.70 -6.43
N ILE A 116 -10.35 -3.78 -7.15
CA ILE A 116 -11.72 -4.11 -7.55
C ILE A 116 -12.16 -5.36 -6.81
N LYS A 117 -13.21 -5.20 -6.00
CA LYS A 117 -13.82 -6.26 -5.20
C LYS A 117 -15.22 -6.54 -5.74
N ALA A 118 -15.59 -7.81 -5.80
CA ALA A 118 -16.94 -8.21 -6.20
C ALA A 118 -17.45 -9.38 -5.36
N ARG A 119 -18.75 -9.38 -5.11
CA ARG A 119 -19.41 -10.45 -4.35
C ARG A 119 -19.78 -11.59 -5.27
N GLY A 120 -19.15 -12.73 -5.10
CA GLY A 120 -19.45 -13.92 -5.86
C GLY A 120 -18.23 -14.79 -6.08
N ASN A 121 -18.46 -15.89 -6.81
CA ASN A 121 -17.41 -16.76 -7.26
C ASN A 121 -17.41 -16.72 -8.79
N PHE A 122 -16.51 -15.94 -9.33
CA PHE A 122 -16.44 -15.63 -10.75
C PHE A 122 -15.43 -16.53 -11.48
N SER A 123 -15.77 -16.94 -12.67
CA SER A 123 -14.81 -17.53 -13.61
C SER A 123 -13.85 -16.44 -14.13
N ALA A 124 -12.74 -16.85 -14.74
CA ALA A 124 -11.79 -15.91 -15.32
C ALA A 124 -12.41 -15.01 -16.39
N LEU A 125 -13.40 -15.49 -17.15
CA LEU A 125 -14.11 -14.71 -18.17
C LEU A 125 -15.05 -13.68 -17.51
N GLU A 126 -15.84 -14.09 -16.53
CA GLU A 126 -16.72 -13.16 -15.77
C GLU A 126 -15.90 -12.10 -15.05
N THR A 127 -14.76 -12.48 -14.46
CA THR A 127 -13.84 -11.54 -13.83
C THR A 127 -13.31 -10.52 -14.85
N LYS A 128 -12.96 -10.99 -16.05
CA LYS A 128 -12.52 -10.10 -17.14
C LYS A 128 -13.63 -9.11 -17.53
N GLU A 129 -14.87 -9.58 -17.69
CA GLU A 129 -16.02 -8.72 -18.02
C GLU A 129 -16.27 -7.64 -16.95
N ILE A 130 -16.12 -8.00 -15.66
CA ILE A 130 -16.21 -7.03 -14.55
C ILE A 130 -15.13 -5.95 -14.70
N ILE A 131 -13.88 -6.36 -14.97
CA ILE A 131 -12.77 -5.40 -15.13
C ILE A 131 -12.98 -4.50 -16.35
N GLU A 132 -13.44 -5.05 -17.48
CA GLU A 132 -13.76 -4.29 -18.68
C GLU A 132 -14.85 -3.25 -18.43
N GLN A 133 -15.90 -3.57 -17.66
CA GLN A 133 -16.94 -2.60 -17.26
C GLN A 133 -16.36 -1.44 -16.44
N VAL A 134 -15.45 -1.73 -15.51
CA VAL A 134 -14.78 -0.69 -14.71
C VAL A 134 -13.86 0.16 -15.59
N GLU A 135 -13.11 -0.47 -16.50
CA GLU A 135 -12.22 0.22 -17.44
C GLU A 135 -13.00 1.19 -18.34
N GLU A 136 -14.14 0.76 -18.91
CA GLU A 136 -14.99 1.61 -19.73
C GLU A 136 -15.44 2.86 -18.96
N ARG A 137 -15.89 2.71 -17.71
CA ARG A 137 -16.27 3.84 -16.85
C ARG A 137 -15.11 4.78 -16.57
N PHE A 138 -13.92 4.24 -16.35
CA PHE A 138 -12.73 5.06 -16.12
C PHE A 138 -12.33 5.86 -17.36
N MET A 139 -12.43 5.27 -18.54
CA MET A 139 -12.09 5.95 -19.80
C MET A 139 -13.02 7.11 -20.15
N GLU A 140 -14.22 7.18 -19.54
CA GLU A 140 -15.14 8.31 -19.68
C GLU A 140 -14.74 9.52 -18.82
N VAL A 141 -13.85 9.35 -17.83
CA VAL A 141 -13.45 10.43 -16.91
C VAL A 141 -12.34 11.26 -17.52
N GLU A 142 -12.57 12.58 -17.60
CA GLU A 142 -11.58 13.52 -18.12
C GLU A 142 -10.38 13.65 -17.17
N GLY A 143 -9.18 13.69 -17.73
CA GLY A 143 -7.93 13.87 -16.97
C GLY A 143 -7.13 12.60 -16.75
N ILE A 144 -7.58 11.47 -17.27
CA ILE A 144 -6.83 10.21 -17.24
C ILE A 144 -5.84 10.18 -18.40
N LYS A 145 -4.62 9.74 -18.12
CA LYS A 145 -3.57 9.53 -19.10
C LYS A 145 -3.46 8.05 -19.50
N ASN A 146 -3.37 7.17 -18.48
CA ASN A 146 -3.26 5.74 -18.68
C ASN A 146 -4.09 4.99 -17.62
N VAL A 147 -4.71 3.88 -18.05
CA VAL A 147 -5.37 2.92 -17.19
C VAL A 147 -4.72 1.56 -17.40
N TYR A 148 -4.27 0.94 -16.33
CA TYR A 148 -3.77 -0.42 -16.36
C TYR A 148 -4.56 -1.23 -15.33
N LEU A 149 -5.43 -2.10 -15.82
CA LEU A 149 -6.20 -3.01 -14.98
C LEU A 149 -5.89 -4.46 -15.36
N ARG A 150 -5.93 -5.33 -14.38
CA ARG A 150 -5.69 -6.76 -14.53
C ARG A 150 -6.79 -7.54 -13.82
N SER A 151 -7.31 -8.56 -14.48
CA SER A 151 -8.23 -9.52 -13.88
C SER A 151 -7.48 -10.60 -13.10
N GLY A 152 -8.08 -11.04 -11.98
CA GLY A 152 -7.52 -12.04 -11.08
C GLY A 152 -6.77 -11.43 -9.89
N SER A 153 -6.45 -12.27 -8.91
CA SER A 153 -5.69 -11.88 -7.71
C SER A 153 -4.20 -12.18 -7.89
N ASN A 154 -3.35 -11.33 -7.31
CA ASN A 154 -1.92 -11.59 -7.15
C ASN A 154 -1.65 -12.45 -5.92
N TRP A 155 -0.54 -13.20 -5.95
CA TRP A 155 -0.13 -14.04 -4.82
C TRP A 155 0.23 -13.25 -3.54
N TRP A 156 0.54 -11.94 -3.65
CA TRP A 156 0.82 -11.05 -2.51
C TRP A 156 -0.40 -10.24 -2.06
N GLU A 157 -1.51 -10.31 -2.80
CA GLU A 157 -2.73 -9.59 -2.50
C GLU A 157 -3.78 -10.58 -2.01
N SER A 158 -4.02 -10.59 -0.72
CA SER A 158 -4.98 -11.49 -0.08
C SER A 158 -6.38 -10.90 -0.08
N GLY A 159 -7.35 -11.68 -0.50
CA GLY A 159 -8.78 -11.35 -0.44
C GLY A 159 -9.58 -12.27 -1.35
N SER A 160 -10.58 -12.95 -0.79
CA SER A 160 -11.47 -13.85 -1.54
C SER A 160 -12.47 -13.10 -2.42
N ASP A 161 -12.65 -11.83 -2.19
CA ASP A 161 -13.58 -10.92 -2.86
C ASP A 161 -12.89 -10.03 -3.92
N ARG A 162 -11.57 -10.05 -3.97
CA ARG A 162 -10.81 -9.27 -4.96
C ARG A 162 -10.81 -9.98 -6.31
N VAL A 163 -11.39 -9.34 -7.31
CA VAL A 163 -11.50 -9.86 -8.67
C VAL A 163 -10.45 -9.25 -9.61
N GLY A 164 -9.85 -8.14 -9.22
CA GLY A 164 -8.78 -7.52 -9.99
C GLY A 164 -8.30 -6.23 -9.39
N GLY A 165 -7.46 -5.53 -10.13
CA GLY A 165 -6.92 -4.24 -9.76
C GLY A 165 -5.78 -3.82 -10.67
N GLY A 166 -5.20 -2.68 -10.34
CA GLY A 166 -4.14 -2.12 -11.15
C GLY A 166 -3.78 -0.72 -10.70
N PHE A 167 -3.43 0.13 -11.64
CA PHE A 167 -3.13 1.52 -11.36
C PHE A 167 -3.65 2.42 -12.49
N ILE A 168 -3.90 3.66 -12.13
CA ILE A 168 -4.31 4.74 -13.04
C ILE A 168 -3.24 5.81 -12.97
N GLU A 169 -2.91 6.38 -14.10
CA GLU A 169 -2.06 7.55 -14.23
C GLU A 169 -2.91 8.72 -14.74
N THR A 170 -2.91 9.82 -14.02
CA THR A 170 -3.59 11.06 -14.41
C THR A 170 -2.66 11.95 -15.23
N LEU A 171 -3.23 12.92 -15.91
CA LEU A 171 -2.46 13.97 -16.57
C LEU A 171 -1.71 14.81 -15.52
N GLU A 172 -0.51 15.28 -15.88
CA GLU A 172 0.25 16.16 -15.02
C GLU A 172 -0.51 17.48 -14.73
N PRO A 173 -0.32 18.11 -13.56
CA PRO A 173 -0.97 19.39 -13.22
C PRO A 173 -0.68 20.54 -14.21
N SER A 174 0.38 20.39 -15.02
CA SER A 174 0.72 21.31 -16.12
C SER A 174 -0.17 21.16 -17.35
N GLN A 175 -0.80 19.99 -17.52
CA GLN A 175 -1.58 19.60 -18.71
C GLN A 175 -3.09 19.66 -18.47
N THR A 176 -3.53 19.68 -17.22
CA THR A 176 -4.94 19.76 -16.84
C THR A 176 -5.17 20.82 -15.78
N LYS A 177 -6.40 21.33 -15.72
CA LYS A 177 -6.85 22.25 -14.65
C LYS A 177 -7.56 21.52 -13.51
N ILE A 178 -7.81 20.21 -13.70
CA ILE A 178 -8.51 19.37 -12.75
C ILE A 178 -7.46 18.77 -11.82
N SER A 179 -7.67 18.87 -10.51
CA SER A 179 -6.79 18.25 -9.52
C SER A 179 -6.85 16.73 -9.61
N GLY A 180 -5.73 16.04 -9.37
CA GLY A 180 -5.67 14.58 -9.30
C GLY A 180 -6.63 14.02 -8.27
N PHE A 181 -6.82 14.69 -7.12
CA PHE A 181 -7.84 14.31 -6.13
C PHE A 181 -9.26 14.39 -6.69
N GLU A 182 -9.58 15.44 -7.44
CA GLU A 182 -10.89 15.59 -8.08
C GLU A 182 -11.11 14.51 -9.16
N ILE A 183 -10.07 14.16 -9.92
CA ILE A 183 -10.14 13.05 -10.89
C ILE A 183 -10.47 11.74 -10.17
N MET A 184 -9.83 11.46 -9.04
CA MET A 184 -10.07 10.24 -8.25
C MET A 184 -11.47 10.19 -7.66
N ASP A 185 -12.01 11.32 -7.21
CA ASP A 185 -13.40 11.39 -6.74
C ASP A 185 -14.39 11.14 -7.87
N ARG A 186 -14.17 11.70 -9.06
CA ARG A 186 -14.97 11.41 -10.25
C ARG A 186 -14.91 9.94 -10.67
N LEU A 187 -13.73 9.31 -10.56
CA LEU A 187 -13.57 7.88 -10.82
C LEU A 187 -14.37 7.01 -9.86
N LYS A 188 -14.37 7.35 -8.56
CA LYS A 188 -15.21 6.69 -7.55
C LYS A 188 -16.69 6.85 -7.86
N GLU A 189 -17.13 8.06 -8.21
CA GLU A 189 -18.51 8.33 -8.58
C GLU A 189 -18.94 7.55 -9.82
N SER A 190 -18.06 7.43 -10.83
CA SER A 190 -18.37 6.73 -12.09
C SER A 190 -18.61 5.23 -11.92
N THR A 191 -18.17 4.65 -10.81
CA THR A 191 -18.30 3.21 -10.52
C THR A 191 -19.25 2.88 -9.37
N ASN A 192 -19.80 3.86 -8.68
CA ASN A 192 -20.69 3.67 -7.52
C ASN A 192 -22.03 2.97 -7.87
N ASP A 193 -22.47 3.05 -9.11
CA ASP A 193 -23.71 2.46 -9.60
C ASP A 193 -23.55 0.99 -10.05
N LEU A 194 -22.33 0.44 -10.05
CA LEU A 194 -22.07 -0.93 -10.46
C LEU A 194 -22.55 -1.92 -9.38
N PRO A 195 -23.57 -2.74 -9.68
CA PRO A 195 -24.18 -3.59 -8.66
C PRO A 195 -23.25 -4.74 -8.24
N GLY A 196 -22.99 -4.85 -6.93
CA GLY A 196 -22.18 -5.93 -6.37
C GLY A 196 -20.68 -5.80 -6.60
N ILE A 197 -20.23 -4.69 -7.20
CA ILE A 197 -18.83 -4.35 -7.42
C ILE A 197 -18.48 -3.16 -6.52
N THR A 198 -17.32 -3.24 -5.88
CA THR A 198 -16.75 -2.14 -5.09
C THR A 198 -15.38 -1.81 -5.66
N VAL A 199 -15.19 -0.56 -6.06
CA VAL A 199 -13.91 -0.07 -6.58
C VAL A 199 -13.27 0.83 -5.53
N GLU A 200 -12.11 0.43 -5.05
CA GLU A 200 -11.28 1.17 -4.11
C GLU A 200 -10.17 1.85 -4.89
N ILE A 201 -10.05 3.16 -4.75
CA ILE A 201 -9.03 3.98 -5.42
C ILE A 201 -8.23 4.69 -4.35
N GLU A 202 -6.95 4.39 -4.29
CA GLU A 202 -6.01 4.91 -3.33
C GLU A 202 -4.95 5.73 -4.04
N ALA A 203 -4.87 7.02 -3.69
CA ALA A 203 -3.88 7.93 -4.26
C ALA A 203 -2.47 7.54 -3.86
N ASP A 204 -1.53 7.54 -4.80
CA ASP A 204 -0.11 7.47 -4.49
C ASP A 204 0.39 8.90 -4.15
N GLU A 205 0.44 9.21 -2.86
CA GLU A 205 0.81 10.55 -2.36
C GLU A 205 2.32 10.83 -2.43
N GLY A 206 3.11 9.96 -3.06
CA GLY A 206 4.54 10.20 -3.35
C GLY A 206 5.37 10.48 -2.09
N GLY A 207 5.41 9.55 -1.19
CA GLY A 207 6.20 9.61 0.03
C GLY A 207 6.50 8.20 0.53
N PRO A 208 7.14 8.03 1.71
CA PRO A 208 7.03 6.76 2.38
C PRO A 208 5.52 6.53 2.55
N SER A 209 5.01 5.47 1.93
CA SER A 209 3.59 5.11 2.05
C SER A 209 3.25 5.03 3.53
N PHE A 210 2.64 6.10 4.01
CA PHE A 210 2.00 6.06 5.30
C PHE A 210 0.69 5.35 5.02
N ASP A 211 0.56 4.18 5.60
CA ASP A 211 -0.74 3.56 5.77
C ASP A 211 -1.72 4.63 6.25
N SER A 212 -3.00 4.43 6.01
CA SER A 212 -4.06 5.39 6.35
C SER A 212 -3.75 6.15 7.65
N PRO A 213 -4.02 7.45 7.75
CA PRO A 213 -3.72 8.25 8.95
C PRO A 213 -4.30 7.66 10.25
N ILE A 214 -5.35 6.86 10.12
CA ILE A 214 -5.99 6.12 11.21
C ILE A 214 -6.06 4.66 10.79
N GLU A 215 -5.34 3.81 11.50
CA GLU A 215 -5.32 2.36 11.35
C GLU A 215 -5.88 1.73 12.63
N LEU A 216 -6.83 0.83 12.49
CA LEU A 216 -7.50 0.17 13.60
C LEU A 216 -7.31 -1.34 13.51
N ASP A 217 -6.38 -1.84 14.27
CA ASP A 217 -6.15 -3.28 14.45
C ASP A 217 -7.18 -3.89 15.41
N ILE A 218 -8.06 -4.75 14.93
CA ILE A 218 -9.10 -5.40 15.72
C ILE A 218 -8.72 -6.86 15.95
N PHE A 219 -8.55 -7.24 17.21
CA PHE A 219 -8.14 -8.58 17.62
C PHE A 219 -9.25 -9.31 18.36
N GLY A 220 -9.32 -10.63 18.16
CA GLY A 220 -10.24 -11.50 18.89
C GLY A 220 -9.74 -12.93 18.99
N ASP A 221 -10.40 -13.69 19.87
CA ASP A 221 -10.08 -15.11 20.06
C ASP A 221 -10.78 -16.00 19.00
N THR A 222 -11.86 -15.50 18.39
CA THR A 222 -12.56 -16.15 17.28
C THR A 222 -12.75 -15.18 16.12
N GLU A 223 -12.85 -15.74 14.92
CA GLU A 223 -13.07 -14.97 13.69
C GLU A 223 -14.43 -14.26 13.69
N GLU A 224 -15.45 -14.91 14.22
CA GLU A 224 -16.80 -14.35 14.33
C GLU A 224 -16.83 -13.08 15.19
N GLN A 225 -16.13 -13.09 16.33
CA GLN A 225 -16.04 -11.93 17.22
C GLN A 225 -15.37 -10.75 16.50
N VAL A 226 -14.29 -11.00 15.78
CA VAL A 226 -13.57 -9.95 15.03
C VAL A 226 -14.45 -9.39 13.91
N ASN A 227 -15.08 -10.26 13.12
CA ASN A 227 -15.95 -9.86 12.00
C ASN A 227 -17.18 -9.06 12.48
N GLU A 228 -17.75 -9.42 13.63
CA GLU A 228 -18.87 -8.66 14.23
C GLU A 228 -18.42 -7.29 14.71
N ALA A 229 -17.26 -7.22 15.38
CA ALA A 229 -16.67 -5.96 15.84
C ALA A 229 -16.34 -5.01 14.68
N VAL A 230 -15.66 -5.53 13.64
CA VAL A 230 -15.35 -4.77 12.41
C VAL A 230 -16.63 -4.21 11.78
N THR A 231 -17.66 -5.05 11.63
CA THR A 231 -18.93 -4.60 11.04
C THR A 231 -19.58 -3.46 11.83
N LYS A 232 -19.55 -3.53 13.16
CA LYS A 232 -20.10 -2.49 14.03
C LYS A 232 -19.30 -1.19 13.92
N ILE A 233 -17.97 -1.29 13.90
CA ILE A 233 -17.07 -0.14 13.80
C ILE A 233 -17.21 0.51 12.42
N GLU A 234 -17.18 -0.28 11.34
CA GLU A 234 -17.34 0.22 9.98
C GLU A 234 -18.68 0.94 9.80
N ASN A 235 -19.77 0.37 10.26
CA ASN A 235 -21.08 1.00 10.22
C ASN A 235 -21.14 2.30 11.03
N TYR A 236 -20.47 2.35 12.19
CA TYR A 236 -20.38 3.57 12.99
C TYR A 236 -19.56 4.65 12.29
N MET A 237 -18.41 4.27 11.73
CA MET A 237 -17.54 5.20 11.00
C MET A 237 -18.26 5.80 9.78
N ARG A 238 -18.94 4.97 8.98
CA ARG A 238 -19.66 5.41 7.77
C ARG A 238 -20.89 6.28 8.08
N ASN A 239 -21.64 5.97 9.15
CA ASN A 239 -22.92 6.60 9.40
C ASN A 239 -22.87 7.73 10.44
N SER A 240 -21.90 7.73 11.34
CA SER A 240 -21.90 8.62 12.51
C SER A 240 -20.70 9.56 12.60
N MET A 241 -19.59 9.28 11.86
CA MET A 241 -18.42 10.13 11.87
C MET A 241 -18.40 11.04 10.64
N ILE A 242 -18.18 12.33 10.87
CA ILE A 242 -18.07 13.34 9.79
C ILE A 242 -16.60 13.60 9.52
N GLY A 243 -16.23 13.69 8.25
CA GLY A 243 -14.87 14.03 7.82
C GLY A 243 -13.95 12.84 7.61
N LEU A 244 -14.46 11.61 7.69
CA LEU A 244 -13.74 10.41 7.25
C LEU A 244 -14.03 10.15 5.77
N ASN A 245 -12.97 10.13 4.99
CA ASN A 245 -13.00 9.72 3.59
C ASN A 245 -12.22 8.41 3.44
N ASN A 246 -12.61 7.56 2.50
CA ASN A 246 -11.89 6.34 2.16
C ASN A 246 -11.74 5.36 3.34
N ILE A 247 -12.85 4.86 3.84
CA ILE A 247 -12.86 3.81 4.87
C ILE A 247 -12.66 2.46 4.18
N PHE A 248 -11.53 1.84 4.42
CA PHE A 248 -11.17 0.51 3.94
C PHE A 248 -11.26 -0.50 5.07
N SER A 249 -11.53 -1.75 4.72
CA SER A 249 -11.50 -2.86 5.67
C SER A 249 -10.87 -4.08 5.01
N SER A 250 -10.01 -4.77 5.75
CA SER A 250 -9.42 -6.03 5.31
C SER A 250 -10.41 -7.21 5.38
N LYS A 251 -11.61 -6.97 5.92
CA LYS A 251 -12.69 -7.95 5.96
C LYS A 251 -13.17 -8.28 4.55
N ALA A 252 -13.00 -9.54 4.15
CA ALA A 252 -13.51 -10.02 2.88
C ALA A 252 -15.05 -10.03 2.85
N TYR A 253 -15.64 -9.72 1.70
CA TYR A 253 -17.06 -9.90 1.49
C TYR A 253 -17.41 -11.38 1.52
N PRO A 254 -18.52 -11.76 2.19
CA PRO A 254 -18.94 -13.14 2.21
C PRO A 254 -19.24 -13.60 0.78
N SER A 255 -18.54 -14.63 0.34
CA SER A 255 -18.77 -15.32 -0.92
C SER A 255 -19.22 -16.75 -0.65
N VAL A 256 -19.78 -17.41 -1.67
CA VAL A 256 -20.28 -18.77 -1.58
C VAL A 256 -19.38 -19.67 -2.42
N GLU A 257 -18.86 -20.73 -1.80
CA GLU A 257 -18.22 -21.84 -2.52
C GLU A 257 -19.14 -23.05 -2.61
N TRP A 258 -19.02 -23.78 -3.69
CA TRP A 258 -19.74 -25.04 -3.88
C TRP A 258 -18.88 -26.20 -3.40
N SER A 259 -19.21 -26.72 -2.22
CA SER A 259 -18.52 -27.85 -1.63
C SER A 259 -19.08 -29.18 -2.18
N VAL A 260 -18.19 -29.98 -2.73
CA VAL A 260 -18.53 -31.29 -3.24
C VAL A 260 -18.33 -32.35 -2.13
N GLU A 261 -19.39 -32.76 -1.50
CA GLU A 261 -19.37 -33.72 -0.39
C GLU A 261 -19.61 -35.13 -0.91
N VAL A 262 -18.65 -36.03 -0.61
CA VAL A 262 -18.70 -37.41 -1.05
C VAL A 262 -19.10 -38.31 0.12
N ASP A 263 -20.19 -39.10 -0.03
CA ASP A 263 -20.51 -40.22 0.87
C ASP A 263 -19.52 -41.37 0.64
N LYS A 264 -18.48 -41.39 1.47
CA LYS A 264 -17.37 -42.34 1.36
C LYS A 264 -17.80 -43.78 1.47
N GLN A 265 -18.88 -44.09 2.23
CA GLN A 265 -19.36 -45.43 2.40
C GLN A 265 -20.07 -45.94 1.13
N LYS A 266 -20.95 -45.12 0.57
CA LYS A 266 -21.63 -45.45 -0.69
C LYS A 266 -20.64 -45.51 -1.86
N ALA A 267 -19.70 -44.56 -1.96
CA ALA A 267 -18.67 -44.57 -2.99
C ALA A 267 -17.83 -45.85 -2.93
N ALA A 268 -17.41 -46.29 -1.73
CA ALA A 268 -16.65 -47.52 -1.54
C ALA A 268 -17.45 -48.76 -1.93
N GLN A 269 -18.74 -48.83 -1.60
CA GLN A 269 -19.62 -49.93 -2.01
C GLN A 269 -19.75 -50.06 -3.54
N LEU A 270 -19.70 -48.93 -4.24
CA LEU A 270 -19.73 -48.85 -5.70
C LEU A 270 -18.35 -49.01 -6.34
N GLY A 271 -17.30 -49.14 -5.54
CA GLY A 271 -15.92 -49.25 -6.01
C GLY A 271 -15.34 -47.97 -6.58
N VAL A 272 -15.89 -46.80 -6.18
CA VAL A 272 -15.44 -45.46 -6.59
C VAL A 272 -14.59 -44.86 -5.49
N SER A 273 -13.43 -44.32 -5.82
CA SER A 273 -12.58 -43.59 -4.89
C SER A 273 -12.94 -42.12 -4.86
N VAL A 274 -12.60 -41.43 -3.76
CA VAL A 274 -12.73 -39.94 -3.67
C VAL A 274 -11.88 -39.26 -4.71
N SER A 275 -10.72 -39.85 -5.07
CA SER A 275 -9.84 -39.32 -6.13
C SER A 275 -10.49 -39.37 -7.51
N ASP A 276 -11.30 -40.39 -7.81
CA ASP A 276 -12.02 -40.49 -9.08
C ASP A 276 -13.06 -39.39 -9.21
N VAL A 277 -13.77 -39.08 -8.10
CA VAL A 277 -14.68 -37.94 -8.02
C VAL A 277 -13.92 -36.63 -8.22
N GLY A 278 -12.77 -36.47 -7.54
CA GLY A 278 -11.90 -35.29 -7.70
C GLY A 278 -11.45 -35.10 -9.15
N ALA A 279 -11.06 -36.17 -9.84
CA ALA A 279 -10.67 -36.11 -11.24
C ALA A 279 -11.83 -35.67 -12.15
N LEU A 280 -13.05 -36.15 -11.91
CA LEU A 280 -14.23 -35.73 -12.65
C LEU A 280 -14.58 -34.29 -12.43
N VAL A 281 -14.52 -33.81 -11.18
CA VAL A 281 -14.71 -32.38 -10.85
C VAL A 281 -13.64 -31.52 -11.53
N GLN A 282 -12.39 -31.98 -11.53
CA GLN A 282 -11.31 -31.30 -12.23
C GLN A 282 -11.56 -31.23 -13.74
N MET A 283 -12.01 -32.30 -14.39
CA MET A 283 -12.38 -32.30 -15.82
C MET A 283 -13.51 -31.31 -16.12
N LEU A 284 -14.45 -31.16 -15.18
CA LEU A 284 -15.58 -30.25 -15.33
C LEU A 284 -15.16 -28.78 -15.14
N THR A 285 -14.18 -28.52 -14.26
CA THR A 285 -13.72 -27.18 -13.90
C THR A 285 -12.50 -26.74 -14.70
N SER A 286 -11.29 -26.99 -14.17
CA SER A 286 -10.02 -26.55 -14.74
C SER A 286 -9.50 -27.42 -15.90
N GLY A 287 -10.04 -28.61 -16.05
CA GLY A 287 -9.57 -29.61 -17.00
C GLY A 287 -8.31 -30.35 -16.56
N PHE A 288 -8.04 -31.45 -17.24
CA PHE A 288 -6.86 -32.29 -17.03
C PHE A 288 -5.78 -31.92 -18.03
N LYS A 289 -4.55 -31.68 -17.56
CA LYS A 289 -3.40 -31.51 -18.43
C LYS A 289 -3.01 -32.89 -18.99
N VAL A 290 -3.20 -33.07 -20.30
CA VAL A 290 -2.91 -34.32 -21.01
C VAL A 290 -1.47 -34.37 -21.49
N GLY A 291 -0.92 -33.19 -21.83
CA GLY A 291 0.44 -33.04 -22.34
C GLY A 291 0.78 -31.61 -22.63
N GLU A 292 1.95 -31.43 -23.22
CA GLU A 292 2.46 -30.13 -23.68
C GLU A 292 2.90 -30.28 -25.14
N TYR A 293 2.70 -29.24 -25.91
CA TYR A 293 3.19 -29.12 -27.28
C TYR A 293 3.96 -27.83 -27.43
N ARG A 294 5.16 -27.91 -27.97
CA ARG A 294 5.98 -26.75 -28.31
C ARG A 294 5.96 -26.50 -29.78
N PRO A 295 5.26 -25.48 -30.29
CA PRO A 295 5.34 -25.06 -31.67
C PRO A 295 6.74 -24.57 -32.00
N ASP A 296 7.20 -24.72 -33.23
CA ASP A 296 8.53 -24.32 -33.70
C ASP A 296 8.73 -22.78 -33.62
N ASP A 297 7.64 -22.02 -33.64
CA ASP A 297 7.60 -20.55 -33.63
C ASP A 297 7.32 -19.96 -32.23
N ALA A 298 7.08 -20.78 -31.18
CA ALA A 298 6.80 -20.34 -29.84
C ALA A 298 7.99 -20.49 -28.90
N LYS A 299 8.17 -19.51 -28.00
CA LYS A 299 9.18 -19.58 -26.94
C LYS A 299 8.78 -20.55 -25.83
N ASP A 300 7.49 -20.61 -25.51
CA ASP A 300 6.94 -21.39 -24.39
C ASP A 300 6.09 -22.55 -24.91
N GLU A 301 5.99 -23.58 -24.07
CA GLU A 301 5.17 -24.77 -24.33
C GLU A 301 3.69 -24.43 -24.14
N VAL A 302 2.84 -24.95 -25.00
CA VAL A 302 1.39 -24.83 -24.93
C VAL A 302 0.81 -26.10 -24.28
N GLU A 303 0.07 -25.91 -23.19
CA GLU A 303 -0.59 -27.01 -22.50
C GLU A 303 -1.78 -27.55 -23.30
N ILE A 304 -1.81 -28.87 -23.46
CA ILE A 304 -2.98 -29.59 -24.00
C ILE A 304 -3.84 -30.00 -22.83
N ARG A 305 -5.04 -29.41 -22.72
CA ARG A 305 -6.00 -29.72 -21.66
C ARG A 305 -7.26 -30.40 -22.22
N ALA A 306 -7.64 -31.49 -21.60
CA ALA A 306 -8.94 -32.12 -21.81
C ALA A 306 -9.94 -31.62 -20.76
N ARG A 307 -11.09 -31.14 -21.17
CA ARG A 307 -12.18 -30.73 -20.29
C ARG A 307 -13.54 -30.91 -20.96
N PHE A 308 -14.59 -30.90 -20.15
CA PHE A 308 -15.95 -30.94 -20.70
C PHE A 308 -16.29 -29.66 -21.47
N PRO A 309 -17.22 -29.71 -22.45
CA PRO A 309 -17.72 -28.53 -23.14
C PRO A 309 -18.26 -27.47 -22.18
N ASP A 310 -18.21 -26.21 -22.59
CA ASP A 310 -18.66 -25.10 -21.74
C ASP A 310 -20.13 -25.19 -21.33
N SER A 311 -20.98 -25.78 -22.19
CA SER A 311 -22.39 -26.05 -21.90
C SER A 311 -22.61 -26.95 -20.69
N ASP A 312 -21.68 -27.87 -20.43
CA ASP A 312 -21.81 -28.92 -19.39
C ASP A 312 -21.11 -28.49 -18.09
N ARG A 313 -20.28 -27.44 -18.13
CA ARG A 313 -19.52 -26.92 -17.00
C ARG A 313 -20.37 -26.04 -16.08
N THR A 314 -21.43 -26.63 -15.56
CA THR A 314 -22.36 -26.01 -14.62
C THR A 314 -22.41 -26.79 -13.31
N ILE A 315 -22.92 -26.17 -12.24
CA ILE A 315 -23.12 -26.86 -10.96
C ILE A 315 -24.04 -28.07 -11.13
N THR A 316 -25.06 -27.99 -11.98
CA THR A 316 -25.93 -29.10 -12.34
C THR A 316 -25.18 -30.16 -13.12
N GLY A 317 -24.20 -29.78 -13.94
CA GLY A 317 -23.37 -30.71 -14.70
C GLY A 317 -22.66 -31.74 -13.81
N ILE A 318 -22.26 -31.36 -12.57
CA ILE A 318 -21.67 -32.31 -11.61
C ILE A 318 -22.66 -33.46 -11.27
N ARG A 319 -23.94 -33.15 -11.15
CA ARG A 319 -24.99 -34.14 -10.81
C ARG A 319 -25.29 -35.08 -11.95
N ASP A 320 -25.11 -34.63 -13.17
CA ASP A 320 -25.39 -35.38 -14.38
C ASP A 320 -24.21 -36.29 -14.82
N LEU A 321 -23.04 -36.10 -14.16
CA LEU A 321 -21.88 -36.94 -14.43
C LEU A 321 -22.14 -38.39 -14.05
N ASN A 322 -21.57 -39.30 -14.86
CA ASN A 322 -21.61 -40.73 -14.62
C ASN A 322 -20.19 -41.27 -14.44
N VAL A 323 -20.01 -42.17 -13.47
CA VAL A 323 -18.77 -42.92 -13.24
C VAL A 323 -18.94 -44.35 -13.71
N VAL A 324 -17.95 -44.83 -14.44
CA VAL A 324 -17.89 -46.25 -14.81
C VAL A 324 -17.30 -47.02 -13.63
N THR A 325 -18.09 -47.96 -13.08
CA THR A 325 -17.69 -48.83 -11.98
C THR A 325 -17.62 -50.29 -12.45
N ARG A 326 -17.13 -51.18 -11.59
CA ARG A 326 -17.14 -52.63 -11.87
C ARG A 326 -18.55 -53.18 -11.98
N GLN A 327 -19.56 -52.51 -11.46
CA GLN A 327 -20.97 -52.93 -11.45
C GLN A 327 -21.79 -52.23 -12.55
N GLY A 328 -21.17 -51.42 -13.38
CA GLY A 328 -21.79 -50.63 -14.45
C GLY A 328 -21.64 -49.14 -14.27
N THR A 329 -22.35 -48.36 -15.07
CA THR A 329 -22.32 -46.91 -15.01
C THR A 329 -23.28 -46.41 -13.92
N VAL A 330 -22.77 -45.59 -12.99
CA VAL A 330 -23.51 -45.08 -11.83
C VAL A 330 -23.46 -43.53 -11.88
N PRO A 331 -24.62 -42.85 -11.69
CA PRO A 331 -24.63 -41.40 -11.61
C PRO A 331 -23.92 -40.91 -10.35
N VAL A 332 -23.11 -39.88 -10.47
CA VAL A 332 -22.35 -39.25 -9.37
C VAL A 332 -23.28 -38.73 -8.28
N SER A 333 -24.46 -38.28 -8.63
CA SER A 333 -25.50 -37.79 -7.69
C SER A 333 -25.99 -38.84 -6.70
N SER A 334 -25.70 -40.13 -6.91
CA SER A 334 -26.09 -41.19 -5.96
C SER A 334 -25.24 -41.21 -4.69
N PHE A 335 -24.03 -40.66 -4.71
CA PHE A 335 -23.08 -40.66 -3.59
C PHE A 335 -22.36 -39.34 -3.39
N VAL A 336 -22.70 -38.30 -4.18
CA VAL A 336 -22.13 -36.93 -4.07
C VAL A 336 -23.25 -35.94 -3.89
N GLN A 337 -23.03 -35.00 -2.98
CA GLN A 337 -23.88 -33.83 -2.78
C GLN A 337 -23.06 -32.55 -3.02
N VAL A 338 -23.65 -31.58 -3.72
CA VAL A 338 -23.08 -30.27 -3.92
C VAL A 338 -23.84 -29.29 -3.04
N VAL A 339 -23.19 -28.76 -2.05
CA VAL A 339 -23.77 -27.83 -1.06
C VAL A 339 -23.07 -26.49 -1.07
N PRO A 340 -23.82 -25.39 -0.98
CA PRO A 340 -23.21 -24.09 -0.83
C PRO A 340 -22.63 -23.95 0.58
N LYS A 341 -21.39 -23.50 0.68
CA LYS A 341 -20.73 -23.13 1.94
C LYS A 341 -20.18 -21.72 1.84
N GLU A 342 -20.05 -21.09 2.98
CA GLU A 342 -19.36 -19.80 3.05
C GLU A 342 -17.88 -20.00 2.69
N ASN A 343 -17.42 -19.21 1.75
CA ASN A 343 -16.02 -19.24 1.33
C ASN A 343 -15.16 -18.48 2.36
N ARG A 344 -14.22 -19.19 2.98
CA ARG A 344 -13.28 -18.67 3.99
C ARG A 344 -11.84 -18.81 3.50
N GLN A 345 -11.51 -18.18 2.40
CA GLN A 345 -10.19 -18.36 1.76
C GLN A 345 -9.04 -17.75 2.56
N THR A 346 -9.28 -16.65 3.28
CA THR A 346 -8.23 -15.92 3.98
C THR A 346 -8.59 -15.74 5.45
N VAL A 347 -7.71 -16.21 6.32
CA VAL A 347 -7.78 -15.99 7.77
C VAL A 347 -6.54 -15.25 8.21
N ASN A 348 -6.72 -14.01 8.62
CA ASN A 348 -5.63 -13.18 9.10
C ASN A 348 -5.39 -13.42 10.60
N ARG A 349 -4.13 -13.67 10.96
CA ARG A 349 -3.71 -13.80 12.35
C ARG A 349 -2.45 -12.99 12.63
N LYS A 350 -2.45 -12.28 13.75
CA LYS A 350 -1.30 -11.51 14.25
C LYS A 350 -1.09 -11.89 15.71
N ASN A 351 0.11 -12.36 16.06
CA ASN A 351 0.44 -12.83 17.43
C ASN A 351 -0.49 -13.94 17.97
N GLY A 352 -0.94 -14.86 17.10
CA GLY A 352 -1.80 -16.00 17.47
C GLY A 352 -3.28 -15.69 17.61
N LYS A 353 -3.71 -14.42 17.55
CA LYS A 353 -5.11 -14.00 17.58
C LYS A 353 -5.64 -13.74 16.18
N TYR A 354 -6.96 -13.91 16.00
CA TYR A 354 -7.63 -13.44 14.79
C TYR A 354 -7.54 -11.91 14.72
N PHE A 355 -7.38 -11.40 13.52
CA PHE A 355 -7.05 -10.01 13.27
C PHE A 355 -7.73 -9.52 11.99
N GLN A 356 -8.25 -8.28 12.04
CA GLN A 356 -8.71 -7.50 10.89
C GLN A 356 -8.31 -6.04 11.09
N GLU A 357 -8.06 -5.37 9.99
CA GLU A 357 -7.68 -3.98 9.91
C GLU A 357 -8.80 -3.15 9.24
#